data_721ebcbdd9a387156d0a12069ae2e5b9
#
_entry.id   721ebcbdd9a387156d0a12069ae2e5b9
#
_cell.length_a   1.000
_cell.length_b   1.000
_cell.length_c   1.000
_cell.angle_alpha   90.00
_cell.angle_beta   90.00
_cell.angle_gamma   90.00
#
_symmetry.space_group_name_H-M   'P 1'
#
loop_
_entity.id
_entity.type
_entity.pdbx_description
1 polymer ?
#
loop_
_entity_poly.entity_id
_entity_poly.type
_entity_poly.pdbx_seq_one_letter_code
_entity_poly.pdbx_strand_id
1 'polypeptide(L)'
;MIRSEYVIVGANVAAVGAIDGIRRHDKKSSILTISYESLGSYSKAMLAEYIEGANAQWLEYRGKDYFKKMGVDCLFGRKVTGINIEKSMLTTDNGDEVSYKKLLLGVGGVPFKPAIKGAEGKELVFTFTDFLDAERIREALTKFNSAVVIGAGFTGTEIAYTLNKLNKKVTVVELGDRALVKALDPKSSEIAEKLMKDEGIDFYLNDTVEEIAGNKEITGVSLKSGKFISCEAVITAIGVVPNGELMKNTPLEFDRGLDVDDYMCTNVPDVYGAGDVVKALDITDGQKRSLPLWPLAFQQGLVAGINMAGVRYPYAGGLPVNSLKFLKVPILSAGITTPPDASYETISVSDPKGTFYRSLVLKDGRLKGFVTIGEIDGAGVLTGLIRSRIDISGIKTRLLGKKRIGLMQMPREWRNRIFTRRDETDYND
;
A
#
# COMPACT_ATOMS: atom_id res chain seq x y z
N MET A 1 -7.40 -31.13 -14.79
CA MET A 1 -8.42 -30.07 -14.49
C MET A 1 -8.68 -30.06 -13.00
N ILE A 2 -8.37 -28.96 -12.31
CA ILE A 2 -8.62 -28.72 -10.90
C ILE A 2 -9.97 -28.02 -10.77
N ARG A 3 -10.76 -28.33 -9.73
CA ARG A 3 -12.07 -27.69 -9.50
C ARG A 3 -12.16 -27.17 -8.08
N SER A 4 -12.62 -25.93 -7.90
CA SER A 4 -12.88 -25.35 -6.58
C SER A 4 -14.14 -24.48 -6.60
N GLU A 5 -14.86 -24.42 -5.47
CA GLU A 5 -16.00 -23.51 -5.30
C GLU A 5 -15.53 -22.05 -5.41
N TYR A 6 -14.51 -21.71 -4.63
CA TYR A 6 -13.87 -20.40 -4.60
C TYR A 6 -12.45 -20.49 -5.11
N VAL A 7 -12.11 -19.67 -6.09
CA VAL A 7 -10.74 -19.51 -6.57
C VAL A 7 -10.28 -18.08 -6.34
N ILE A 8 -9.08 -17.93 -5.78
CA ILE A 8 -8.46 -16.64 -5.46
C ILE A 8 -7.14 -16.54 -6.24
N VAL A 9 -7.02 -15.57 -7.12
CA VAL A 9 -5.75 -15.27 -7.80
C VAL A 9 -4.98 -14.23 -6.99
N GLY A 10 -3.90 -14.67 -6.36
CA GLY A 10 -3.11 -13.95 -5.37
C GLY A 10 -3.16 -14.63 -4.01
N ALA A 11 -2.07 -14.56 -3.24
CA ALA A 11 -1.95 -15.20 -1.92
C ALA A 11 -1.61 -14.21 -0.81
N ASN A 12 -1.58 -12.90 -1.10
CA ASN A 12 -1.22 -11.88 -0.14
C ASN A 12 -2.46 -11.33 0.59
N VAL A 13 -2.37 -10.16 1.15
CA VAL A 13 -3.31 -9.57 2.12
C VAL A 13 -4.78 -9.54 1.67
N ALA A 14 -5.06 -9.26 0.40
CA ALA A 14 -6.43 -9.30 -0.14
C ALA A 14 -7.00 -10.72 -0.13
N ALA A 15 -6.17 -11.72 -0.49
CA ALA A 15 -6.55 -13.13 -0.42
C ALA A 15 -6.83 -13.58 1.00
N VAL A 16 -5.99 -13.18 1.97
CA VAL A 16 -6.20 -13.46 3.39
C VAL A 16 -7.53 -12.87 3.88
N GLY A 17 -7.80 -11.61 3.54
CA GLY A 17 -9.09 -10.98 3.84
C GLY A 17 -10.27 -11.78 3.26
N ALA A 18 -10.18 -12.21 2.00
CA ALA A 18 -11.23 -12.98 1.34
C ALA A 18 -11.45 -14.34 1.98
N ILE A 19 -10.37 -15.06 2.30
CA ILE A 19 -10.44 -16.35 3.01
C ILE A 19 -11.13 -16.18 4.37
N ASP A 20 -10.72 -15.16 5.15
CA ASP A 20 -11.34 -14.84 6.44
C ASP A 20 -12.85 -14.52 6.26
N GLY A 21 -13.20 -13.76 5.21
CA GLY A 21 -14.59 -13.42 4.87
C GLY A 21 -15.42 -14.64 4.48
N ILE A 22 -14.91 -15.49 3.58
CA ILE A 22 -15.59 -16.73 3.18
C ILE A 22 -15.80 -17.62 4.39
N ARG A 23 -14.76 -17.88 5.18
CA ARG A 23 -14.82 -18.82 6.32
C ARG A 23 -15.68 -18.34 7.48
N ARG A 24 -16.07 -17.06 7.54
CA ARG A 24 -17.10 -16.59 8.49
C ARG A 24 -18.46 -17.21 8.20
N HIS A 25 -18.79 -17.41 6.93
CA HIS A 25 -20.14 -17.83 6.49
C HIS A 25 -20.15 -19.21 5.84
N ASP A 26 -19.09 -19.62 5.15
CA ASP A 26 -18.94 -20.94 4.55
C ASP A 26 -17.71 -21.66 5.11
N LYS A 27 -17.96 -22.63 6.00
CA LYS A 27 -16.91 -23.38 6.70
C LYS A 27 -16.37 -24.58 5.90
N LYS A 28 -17.05 -24.99 4.80
CA LYS A 28 -16.83 -26.32 4.19
C LYS A 28 -16.40 -26.29 2.74
N SER A 29 -16.91 -25.35 1.93
CA SER A 29 -16.62 -25.32 0.51
C SER A 29 -15.13 -25.18 0.22
N SER A 30 -14.69 -25.76 -0.89
CA SER A 30 -13.29 -25.71 -1.32
C SER A 30 -12.86 -24.29 -1.67
N ILE A 31 -11.67 -23.91 -1.21
CA ILE A 31 -11.00 -22.66 -1.58
C ILE A 31 -9.63 -23.05 -2.15
N LEU A 32 -9.31 -22.49 -3.31
CA LEU A 32 -8.00 -22.60 -3.94
C LEU A 32 -7.41 -21.21 -4.11
N THR A 33 -6.19 -21.00 -3.64
CA THR A 33 -5.41 -19.80 -3.94
C THR A 33 -4.25 -20.11 -4.90
N ILE A 34 -4.02 -19.22 -5.85
CA ILE A 34 -2.97 -19.37 -6.88
C ILE A 34 -2.09 -18.13 -6.85
N SER A 35 -0.78 -18.29 -6.70
CA SER A 35 0.17 -17.17 -6.66
C SER A 35 1.45 -17.53 -7.41
N TYR A 36 1.97 -16.55 -8.17
CA TYR A 36 3.30 -16.70 -8.77
C TYR A 36 4.45 -16.67 -7.75
N GLU A 37 4.20 -16.03 -6.59
CA GLU A 37 5.14 -16.02 -5.48
C GLU A 37 5.11 -17.36 -4.73
N SER A 38 6.27 -17.79 -4.25
CA SER A 38 6.44 -19.02 -3.45
C SER A 38 6.05 -18.82 -1.99
N LEU A 39 5.99 -17.56 -1.53
CA LEU A 39 5.63 -17.16 -0.18
C LEU A 39 4.21 -16.58 -0.18
N GLY A 40 3.34 -17.12 0.67
CA GLY A 40 1.97 -16.62 0.84
C GLY A 40 1.80 -15.84 2.14
N SER A 41 0.82 -14.96 2.21
CA SER A 41 0.41 -14.20 3.40
C SER A 41 1.53 -13.43 4.11
N TYR A 42 2.49 -12.90 3.40
CA TYR A 42 3.56 -12.09 3.99
C TYR A 42 3.21 -10.59 4.02
N SER A 43 3.85 -9.86 4.93
CA SER A 43 3.72 -8.40 5.04
C SER A 43 4.71 -7.69 4.13
N LYS A 44 4.22 -7.06 3.06
CA LYS A 44 5.05 -6.22 2.17
C LYS A 44 5.72 -5.06 2.90
N ALA A 45 5.09 -4.53 3.96
CA ALA A 45 5.65 -3.47 4.80
C ALA A 45 6.84 -3.92 5.67
N MET A 46 7.24 -5.19 5.58
CA MET A 46 8.36 -5.78 6.32
C MET A 46 9.46 -6.29 5.39
N LEU A 47 9.41 -5.96 4.10
CA LEU A 47 10.42 -6.38 3.13
C LEU A 47 11.77 -5.71 3.39
N ALA A 48 11.76 -4.51 3.96
CA ALA A 48 12.96 -3.80 4.39
C ALA A 48 13.74 -4.60 5.46
N GLU A 49 13.05 -5.12 6.46
CA GLU A 49 13.64 -5.95 7.52
C GLU A 49 14.19 -7.28 6.98
N TYR A 50 13.56 -7.82 5.91
CA TYR A 50 14.11 -8.99 5.23
C TYR A 50 15.44 -8.68 4.55
N ILE A 51 15.57 -7.54 3.89
CA ILE A 51 16.84 -7.08 3.31
C ILE A 51 17.89 -6.87 4.40
N GLU A 52 17.51 -6.37 5.58
CA GLU A 52 18.39 -6.22 6.76
C GLU A 52 18.84 -7.54 7.39
N GLY A 53 18.29 -8.68 6.95
CA GLY A 53 18.71 -10.02 7.40
C GLY A 53 17.64 -10.81 8.17
N ALA A 54 16.42 -10.30 8.31
CA ALA A 54 15.33 -11.07 8.90
C ALA A 54 15.03 -12.35 8.09
N ASN A 55 14.52 -13.39 8.76
CA ASN A 55 14.09 -14.61 8.11
C ASN A 55 12.79 -14.39 7.34
N ALA A 56 12.66 -14.98 6.14
CA ALA A 56 11.44 -14.90 5.32
C ALA A 56 10.17 -15.34 6.08
N GLN A 57 10.30 -16.33 6.97
CA GLN A 57 9.18 -16.80 7.79
C GLN A 57 8.65 -15.74 8.78
N TRP A 58 9.49 -14.79 9.19
CA TRP A 58 9.08 -13.68 10.04
C TRP A 58 8.15 -12.70 9.32
N LEU A 59 8.19 -12.67 7.99
CA LEU A 59 7.30 -11.87 7.18
C LEU A 59 5.85 -12.43 7.17
N GLU A 60 5.67 -13.72 7.47
CA GLU A 60 4.37 -14.39 7.44
C GLU A 60 3.52 -14.01 8.67
N TYR A 61 2.78 -12.92 8.57
CA TYR A 61 2.02 -12.34 9.69
C TYR A 61 0.85 -13.20 10.21
N ARG A 62 0.40 -14.18 9.44
CA ARG A 62 -0.63 -15.18 9.84
C ARG A 62 -0.02 -16.51 10.29
N GLY A 63 1.29 -16.68 10.15
CA GLY A 63 2.02 -17.91 10.43
C GLY A 63 1.89 -18.96 9.33
N LYS A 64 2.83 -19.90 9.30
CA LYS A 64 3.02 -20.91 8.23
C LYS A 64 1.79 -21.76 7.95
N ASP A 65 1.00 -22.08 8.99
CA ASP A 65 -0.11 -23.01 8.89
C ASP A 65 -1.45 -22.31 8.57
N TYR A 66 -1.44 -21.01 8.27
CA TYR A 66 -2.67 -20.25 8.06
C TYR A 66 -3.60 -20.89 7.01
N PHE A 67 -3.10 -21.11 5.80
CA PHE A 67 -3.89 -21.69 4.71
C PHE A 67 -4.41 -23.08 5.07
N LYS A 68 -3.57 -23.93 5.66
CA LYS A 68 -3.96 -25.26 6.12
C LYS A 68 -5.06 -25.20 7.21
N LYS A 69 -4.92 -24.31 8.20
CA LYS A 69 -5.93 -24.11 9.25
C LYS A 69 -7.26 -23.63 8.70
N MET A 70 -7.22 -22.83 7.63
CA MET A 70 -8.42 -22.34 6.95
C MET A 70 -8.97 -23.33 5.92
N GLY A 71 -8.36 -24.49 5.72
CA GLY A 71 -8.79 -25.48 4.74
C GLY A 71 -8.71 -24.94 3.32
N VAL A 72 -7.58 -24.31 2.96
CA VAL A 72 -7.33 -23.70 1.65
C VAL A 72 -6.23 -24.47 0.93
N ASP A 73 -6.51 -24.91 -0.28
CA ASP A 73 -5.52 -25.46 -1.19
C ASP A 73 -4.70 -24.33 -1.82
N CYS A 74 -3.40 -24.55 -2.02
CA CYS A 74 -2.48 -23.54 -2.52
C CYS A 74 -1.69 -24.03 -3.73
N LEU A 75 -1.68 -23.25 -4.80
CA LEU A 75 -0.77 -23.39 -5.93
C LEU A 75 0.21 -22.21 -5.93
N PHE A 76 1.27 -22.33 -5.13
CA PHE A 76 2.34 -21.34 -5.07
C PHE A 76 3.41 -21.59 -6.13
N GLY A 77 4.08 -20.52 -6.59
CA GLY A 77 5.02 -20.58 -7.72
C GLY A 77 4.32 -20.86 -9.05
N ARG A 78 3.03 -20.52 -9.18
CA ARG A 78 2.25 -20.69 -10.40
C ARG A 78 1.60 -19.36 -10.81
N LYS A 79 1.85 -18.94 -12.03
CA LYS A 79 1.25 -17.73 -12.60
C LYS A 79 -0.02 -18.10 -13.35
N VAL A 80 -1.13 -17.45 -13.03
CA VAL A 80 -2.32 -17.48 -13.90
C VAL A 80 -2.02 -16.64 -15.12
N THR A 81 -2.18 -17.22 -16.32
CA THR A 81 -1.85 -16.59 -17.60
C THR A 81 -3.07 -16.26 -18.45
N GLY A 82 -4.23 -16.83 -18.10
CA GLY A 82 -5.46 -16.57 -18.84
C GLY A 82 -6.72 -16.82 -18.01
N ILE A 83 -7.79 -16.10 -18.39
CA ILE A 83 -9.13 -16.24 -17.83
C ILE A 83 -10.09 -16.44 -18.99
N ASN A 84 -10.85 -17.53 -18.96
CA ASN A 84 -12.00 -17.75 -19.82
C ASN A 84 -13.29 -17.56 -18.98
N ILE A 85 -13.91 -16.41 -19.12
CA ILE A 85 -15.10 -16.02 -18.35
C ILE A 85 -16.29 -16.92 -18.68
N GLU A 86 -16.54 -17.21 -19.97
CA GLU A 86 -17.68 -18.00 -20.43
C GLU A 86 -17.66 -19.43 -19.86
N LYS A 87 -16.46 -20.02 -19.73
CA LYS A 87 -16.28 -21.37 -19.20
C LYS A 87 -16.00 -21.40 -17.69
N SER A 88 -15.89 -20.25 -17.04
CA SER A 88 -15.47 -20.10 -15.64
C SER A 88 -14.16 -20.86 -15.35
N MET A 89 -13.13 -20.60 -16.18
CA MET A 89 -11.86 -21.32 -16.17
C MET A 89 -10.66 -20.37 -16.17
N LEU A 90 -9.62 -20.77 -15.44
CA LEU A 90 -8.30 -20.16 -15.47
C LEU A 90 -7.30 -21.13 -16.11
N THR A 91 -6.27 -20.57 -16.74
CA THR A 91 -5.10 -21.31 -17.21
C THR A 91 -3.85 -20.80 -16.50
N THR A 92 -2.97 -21.69 -16.07
CA THR A 92 -1.70 -21.37 -15.44
C THR A 92 -0.52 -21.50 -16.40
N ASP A 93 0.63 -21.02 -16.00
CA ASP A 93 1.89 -21.01 -16.78
C ASP A 93 2.41 -22.41 -17.17
N ASN A 94 2.04 -23.46 -16.42
CA ASN A 94 2.37 -24.83 -16.74
C ASN A 94 1.25 -25.57 -17.53
N GLY A 95 0.19 -24.84 -17.94
CA GLY A 95 -0.93 -25.38 -18.71
C GLY A 95 -2.03 -26.04 -17.87
N ASP A 96 -1.97 -26.00 -16.54
CA ASP A 96 -3.07 -26.51 -15.74
C ASP A 96 -4.32 -25.66 -15.91
N GLU A 97 -5.47 -26.33 -16.00
CA GLU A 97 -6.79 -25.72 -16.06
C GLU A 97 -7.46 -25.79 -14.68
N VAL A 98 -7.99 -24.65 -14.24
CA VAL A 98 -8.69 -24.51 -12.97
C VAL A 98 -10.09 -23.94 -13.20
N SER A 99 -11.12 -24.71 -12.83
CA SER A 99 -12.51 -24.22 -12.88
C SER A 99 -12.98 -23.69 -11.53
N TYR A 100 -13.80 -22.64 -11.56
CA TYR A 100 -14.32 -21.97 -10.38
C TYR A 100 -15.84 -21.80 -10.48
N LYS A 101 -16.51 -21.67 -9.33
CA LYS A 101 -17.86 -21.07 -9.30
C LYS A 101 -17.78 -19.57 -9.00
N LYS A 102 -16.88 -19.17 -8.09
CA LYS A 102 -16.64 -17.75 -7.79
C LYS A 102 -15.14 -17.46 -7.81
N LEU A 103 -14.78 -16.35 -8.42
CA LEU A 103 -13.41 -15.91 -8.64
C LEU A 103 -13.13 -14.60 -7.93
N LEU A 104 -12.03 -14.53 -7.18
CA LEU A 104 -11.45 -13.27 -6.70
C LEU A 104 -10.17 -12.95 -7.46
N LEU A 105 -10.09 -11.76 -8.02
CA LEU A 105 -8.88 -11.19 -8.61
C LEU A 105 -8.17 -10.30 -7.58
N GLY A 106 -7.21 -10.89 -6.87
CA GLY A 106 -6.36 -10.22 -5.89
C GLY A 106 -4.92 -10.08 -6.39
N VAL A 107 -4.74 -9.81 -7.68
CA VAL A 107 -3.44 -9.79 -8.38
C VAL A 107 -2.56 -8.57 -8.06
N GLY A 108 -3.08 -7.63 -7.29
CA GLY A 108 -2.32 -6.47 -6.79
C GLY A 108 -1.89 -5.49 -7.86
N GLY A 109 -0.77 -4.81 -7.59
CA GLY A 109 -0.11 -3.87 -8.50
C GLY A 109 1.25 -4.40 -8.94
N VAL A 110 1.71 -3.85 -10.06
CA VAL A 110 3.06 -4.07 -10.59
C VAL A 110 3.87 -2.77 -10.54
N PRO A 111 5.20 -2.84 -10.39
CA PRO A 111 6.01 -1.61 -10.39
C PRO A 111 5.87 -0.86 -11.71
N PHE A 112 5.68 0.44 -11.62
CA PHE A 112 5.81 1.28 -12.79
C PHE A 112 7.28 1.31 -13.21
N LYS A 113 7.58 0.87 -14.43
CA LYS A 113 8.94 0.85 -14.99
C LYS A 113 9.07 1.91 -16.07
N PRO A 114 9.71 3.04 -15.80
CA PRO A 114 9.98 4.05 -16.82
C PRO A 114 11.00 3.50 -17.83
N ALA A 115 10.92 3.94 -19.06
CA ALA A 115 11.96 3.67 -20.05
C ALA A 115 13.18 4.54 -19.75
N ILE A 116 14.16 4.00 -19.01
CA ILE A 116 15.42 4.67 -18.70
C ILE A 116 16.48 4.12 -19.66
N LYS A 117 17.14 5.02 -20.39
CA LYS A 117 18.22 4.64 -21.31
C LYS A 117 19.32 3.88 -20.55
N GLY A 118 19.78 2.77 -21.11
CA GLY A 118 20.84 1.96 -20.52
C GLY A 118 20.43 1.11 -19.30
N ALA A 119 19.14 1.00 -18.96
CA ALA A 119 18.67 0.13 -17.87
C ALA A 119 18.64 -1.36 -18.25
N GLU A 120 18.37 -1.65 -19.53
CA GLU A 120 18.17 -3.00 -20.02
C GLU A 120 19.45 -3.85 -19.94
N GLY A 121 19.31 -5.09 -19.49
CA GLY A 121 20.40 -6.05 -19.39
C GLY A 121 21.39 -5.81 -18.25
N LYS A 122 21.18 -4.84 -17.37
CA LYS A 122 22.05 -4.60 -16.22
C LYS A 122 21.57 -5.37 -14.98
N GLU A 123 22.51 -6.07 -14.33
CA GLU A 123 22.22 -6.94 -13.18
C GLU A 123 21.76 -6.16 -11.94
N LEU A 124 22.34 -4.98 -11.68
CA LEU A 124 22.12 -4.18 -10.47
C LEU A 124 21.08 -3.05 -10.65
N VAL A 125 20.11 -3.28 -11.54
CA VAL A 125 18.91 -2.44 -11.67
C VAL A 125 17.72 -3.20 -11.07
N PHE A 126 17.09 -2.64 -10.05
CA PHE A 126 16.06 -3.27 -9.27
C PHE A 126 14.76 -2.47 -9.24
N THR A 127 13.66 -3.15 -8.96
CA THR A 127 12.44 -2.61 -8.37
C THR A 127 12.38 -3.04 -6.90
N PHE A 128 11.45 -2.45 -6.11
CA PHE A 128 11.24 -2.86 -4.72
C PHE A 128 9.74 -2.88 -4.42
N THR A 129 9.06 -3.99 -4.74
CA THR A 129 7.60 -4.07 -4.66
C THR A 129 7.08 -5.39 -4.09
N ASP A 130 7.84 -6.47 -4.19
CA ASP A 130 7.46 -7.80 -3.73
C ASP A 130 8.64 -8.56 -3.11
N PHE A 131 8.38 -9.79 -2.68
CA PHE A 131 9.39 -10.62 -2.03
C PHE A 131 10.56 -10.98 -2.96
N LEU A 132 10.29 -11.23 -4.24
CA LEU A 132 11.32 -11.56 -5.22
C LEU A 132 12.27 -10.37 -5.46
N ASP A 133 11.74 -9.16 -5.51
CA ASP A 133 12.56 -7.94 -5.58
C ASP A 133 13.48 -7.82 -4.36
N ALA A 134 12.90 -8.02 -3.16
CA ALA A 134 13.66 -7.94 -1.91
C ALA A 134 14.75 -9.03 -1.82
N GLU A 135 14.47 -10.25 -2.28
CA GLU A 135 15.42 -11.35 -2.34
C GLU A 135 16.59 -11.01 -3.28
N ARG A 136 16.31 -10.53 -4.48
CA ARG A 136 17.34 -10.09 -5.44
C ARG A 136 18.23 -8.98 -4.91
N ILE A 137 17.63 -7.97 -4.25
CA ILE A 137 18.39 -6.88 -3.63
C ILE A 137 19.28 -7.44 -2.52
N ARG A 138 18.74 -8.30 -1.65
CA ARG A 138 19.48 -8.91 -0.53
C ARG A 138 20.67 -9.74 -1.01
N GLU A 139 20.51 -10.57 -2.05
CA GLU A 139 21.57 -11.36 -2.66
C GLU A 139 22.67 -10.49 -3.30
N ALA A 140 22.28 -9.32 -3.79
CA ALA A 140 23.21 -8.39 -4.45
C ALA A 140 23.94 -7.44 -3.49
N LEU A 141 23.61 -7.42 -2.18
CA LEU A 141 24.17 -6.45 -1.21
C LEU A 141 25.71 -6.42 -1.17
N THR A 142 26.39 -7.55 -1.44
CA THR A 142 27.86 -7.62 -1.46
C THR A 142 28.47 -7.11 -2.76
N LYS A 143 27.65 -6.86 -3.81
CA LYS A 143 28.11 -6.48 -5.16
C LYS A 143 28.17 -4.97 -5.39
N PHE A 144 27.66 -4.15 -4.46
CA PHE A 144 27.67 -2.69 -4.57
C PHE A 144 27.83 -2.01 -3.21
N ASN A 145 28.41 -0.80 -3.20
CA ASN A 145 28.58 0.05 -2.03
C ASN A 145 27.81 1.38 -2.15
N SER A 146 27.35 1.69 -3.35
CA SER A 146 26.61 2.92 -3.63
C SER A 146 25.38 2.65 -4.49
N ALA A 147 24.27 3.32 -4.18
CA ALA A 147 23.02 3.16 -4.90
C ALA A 147 22.31 4.50 -5.14
N VAL A 148 21.66 4.61 -6.29
CA VAL A 148 20.66 5.65 -6.54
C VAL A 148 19.28 5.04 -6.44
N VAL A 149 18.42 5.67 -5.63
CA VAL A 149 17.00 5.33 -5.53
C VAL A 149 16.19 6.36 -6.31
N ILE A 150 15.42 5.92 -7.30
CA ILE A 150 14.55 6.77 -8.10
C ILE A 150 13.15 6.76 -7.49
N GLY A 151 12.71 7.93 -7.01
CA GLY A 151 11.44 8.15 -6.31
C GLY A 151 11.62 8.30 -4.81
N ALA A 152 11.08 9.37 -4.25
CA ALA A 152 11.06 9.67 -2.80
C ALA A 152 9.68 9.45 -2.18
N GLY A 153 8.90 8.49 -2.68
CA GLY A 153 7.69 7.99 -2.03
C GLY A 153 8.00 7.10 -0.83
N PHE A 154 6.98 6.47 -0.22
CA PHE A 154 7.17 5.56 0.93
C PHE A 154 8.18 4.45 0.65
N THR A 155 7.99 3.71 -0.43
CA THR A 155 8.87 2.60 -0.82
C THR A 155 10.30 3.07 -1.08
N GLY A 156 10.47 4.23 -1.78
CA GLY A 156 11.80 4.77 -2.09
C GLY A 156 12.54 5.25 -0.86
N THR A 157 11.86 5.95 0.05
CA THR A 157 12.47 6.40 1.30
C THR A 157 12.78 5.24 2.24
N GLU A 158 11.94 4.22 2.28
CA GLU A 158 12.16 3.01 3.08
C GLU A 158 13.40 2.25 2.60
N ILE A 159 13.50 1.93 1.30
CA ILE A 159 14.66 1.21 0.78
C ILE A 159 15.94 2.05 0.88
N ALA A 160 15.86 3.38 0.68
CA ALA A 160 17.00 4.26 0.85
C ALA A 160 17.53 4.22 2.29
N TYR A 161 16.65 4.31 3.28
CA TYR A 161 17.02 4.21 4.69
C TYR A 161 17.61 2.82 5.03
N THR A 162 17.00 1.75 4.53
CA THR A 162 17.46 0.37 4.73
C THR A 162 18.87 0.16 4.17
N LEU A 163 19.14 0.60 2.94
CA LEU A 163 20.46 0.48 2.35
C LEU A 163 21.51 1.34 3.08
N ASN A 164 21.13 2.55 3.49
CA ASN A 164 22.01 3.42 4.29
C ASN A 164 22.37 2.77 5.63
N LYS A 165 21.40 2.17 6.33
CA LYS A 165 21.62 1.41 7.56
C LYS A 165 22.56 0.20 7.36
N LEU A 166 22.59 -0.36 6.17
CA LEU A 166 23.52 -1.41 5.73
C LEU A 166 24.86 -0.85 5.22
N ASN A 167 25.19 0.40 5.56
CA ASN A 167 26.41 1.11 5.20
C ASN A 167 26.62 1.29 3.69
N LYS A 168 25.53 1.40 2.92
CA LYS A 168 25.59 1.79 1.51
C LYS A 168 25.46 3.32 1.39
N LYS A 169 26.24 3.93 0.52
CA LYS A 169 26.03 5.33 0.16
C LYS A 169 24.79 5.46 -0.71
N VAL A 170 23.81 6.23 -0.27
CA VAL A 170 22.51 6.33 -0.95
C VAL A 170 22.20 7.75 -1.36
N THR A 171 21.78 7.91 -2.60
CA THR A 171 21.23 9.16 -3.15
C THR A 171 19.82 8.89 -3.67
N VAL A 172 18.86 9.72 -3.26
CA VAL A 172 17.46 9.65 -3.73
C VAL A 172 17.24 10.74 -4.78
N VAL A 173 16.67 10.37 -5.92
CA VAL A 173 16.30 11.30 -7.00
C VAL A 173 14.77 11.31 -7.10
N GLU A 174 14.16 12.50 -7.01
CA GLU A 174 12.70 12.68 -7.02
C GLU A 174 12.29 13.76 -8.02
N LEU A 175 11.31 13.43 -8.86
CA LEU A 175 10.76 14.35 -9.85
C LEU A 175 9.99 15.50 -9.19
N GLY A 176 9.35 15.24 -8.04
CA GLY A 176 8.63 16.23 -7.25
C GLY A 176 9.57 17.22 -6.54
N ASP A 177 8.98 18.29 -6.04
CA ASP A 177 9.65 19.36 -5.30
C ASP A 177 10.08 18.97 -3.89
N ARG A 178 9.60 17.82 -3.39
CA ARG A 178 9.85 17.31 -2.02
C ARG A 178 9.64 15.81 -1.92
N ALA A 179 10.19 15.20 -0.88
CA ALA A 179 9.92 13.82 -0.55
C ALA A 179 8.49 13.63 0.00
N LEU A 180 7.91 12.45 -0.25
CA LEU A 180 6.61 12.02 0.28
C LEU A 180 5.44 12.97 -0.10
N VAL A 181 5.55 13.63 -1.26
CA VAL A 181 4.62 14.67 -1.74
C VAL A 181 3.14 14.26 -1.72
N LYS A 182 2.84 12.97 -1.91
CA LYS A 182 1.46 12.45 -1.89
C LYS A 182 0.90 12.21 -0.49
N ALA A 183 1.75 12.24 0.54
CA ALA A 183 1.37 11.85 1.89
C ALA A 183 1.64 12.93 2.96
N LEU A 184 2.54 13.85 2.69
CA LEU A 184 2.95 14.89 3.62
C LEU A 184 2.70 16.28 3.02
N ASP A 185 2.40 17.24 3.90
CA ASP A 185 2.42 18.66 3.53
C ASP A 185 3.88 19.17 3.41
N PRO A 186 4.11 20.38 2.85
CA PRO A 186 5.47 20.89 2.64
C PRO A 186 6.33 20.92 3.91
N LYS A 187 5.74 21.29 5.06
CA LYS A 187 6.51 21.39 6.31
C LYS A 187 6.89 20.03 6.88
N SER A 188 5.98 19.07 6.82
CA SER A 188 6.27 17.70 7.26
C SER A 188 7.25 16.98 6.33
N SER A 189 7.21 17.25 5.02
CA SER A 189 8.24 16.76 4.07
C SER A 189 9.62 17.32 4.39
N GLU A 190 9.73 18.63 4.64
CA GLU A 190 10.99 19.28 5.06
C GLU A 190 11.59 18.60 6.31
N ILE A 191 10.75 18.29 7.31
CA ILE A 191 11.18 17.60 8.52
C ILE A 191 11.67 16.17 8.19
N ALA A 192 10.90 15.42 7.39
CA ALA A 192 11.27 14.06 6.99
C ALA A 192 12.59 14.03 6.20
N GLU A 193 12.76 14.93 5.24
CA GLU A 193 13.99 15.07 4.47
C GLU A 193 15.20 15.41 5.36
N LYS A 194 15.00 16.34 6.31
CA LYS A 194 16.05 16.68 7.27
C LYS A 194 16.48 15.48 8.08
N LEU A 195 15.52 14.71 8.63
CA LEU A 195 15.81 13.50 9.38
C LEU A 195 16.61 12.48 8.56
N MET A 196 16.29 12.32 7.27
CA MET A 196 17.00 11.40 6.37
C MET A 196 18.39 11.94 5.99
N LYS A 197 18.53 13.24 5.77
CA LYS A 197 19.83 13.89 5.51
C LYS A 197 20.76 13.80 6.73
N ASP A 198 20.21 13.94 7.93
CA ASP A 198 20.96 13.78 9.19
C ASP A 198 21.48 12.34 9.36
N GLU A 199 20.84 11.33 8.72
CA GLU A 199 21.32 9.94 8.64
C GLU A 199 22.29 9.71 7.46
N GLY A 200 22.57 10.71 6.62
CA GLY A 200 23.53 10.62 5.49
C GLY A 200 22.95 10.26 4.15
N ILE A 201 21.63 10.41 3.96
CA ILE A 201 20.95 10.17 2.68
C ILE A 201 20.84 11.49 1.91
N ASP A 202 21.40 11.55 0.71
CA ASP A 202 21.34 12.71 -0.17
C ASP A 202 20.05 12.72 -1.00
N PHE A 203 19.53 13.94 -1.32
CA PHE A 203 18.34 14.12 -2.16
C PHE A 203 18.64 15.06 -3.33
N TYR A 204 18.19 14.65 -4.53
CA TYR A 204 18.04 15.50 -5.71
C TYR A 204 16.54 15.58 -6.03
N LEU A 205 15.94 16.74 -5.72
CA LEU A 205 14.52 17.03 -5.95
C LEU A 205 14.35 17.82 -7.25
N ASN A 206 13.14 17.85 -7.81
CA ASN A 206 12.82 18.46 -9.11
C ASN A 206 13.65 17.90 -10.26
N ASP A 207 14.07 16.63 -10.19
CA ASP A 207 14.92 16.00 -11.18
C ASP A 207 14.55 14.53 -11.40
N THR A 208 15.05 13.93 -12.47
CA THR A 208 14.82 12.51 -12.76
C THR A 208 16.02 11.91 -13.45
N VAL A 209 16.15 10.57 -13.37
CA VAL A 209 17.19 9.83 -14.08
C VAL A 209 16.78 9.62 -15.53
N GLU A 210 17.59 10.06 -16.48
CA GLU A 210 17.41 9.85 -17.92
C GLU A 210 18.22 8.66 -18.45
N GLU A 211 19.42 8.45 -17.91
CA GLU A 211 20.32 7.39 -18.39
C GLU A 211 21.05 6.71 -17.23
N ILE A 212 21.17 5.39 -17.30
CA ILE A 212 22.06 4.59 -16.47
C ILE A 212 23.32 4.29 -17.26
N ALA A 213 24.42 4.92 -16.86
CA ALA A 213 25.70 4.85 -17.52
C ALA A 213 26.46 3.54 -17.23
N GLY A 214 27.41 3.21 -18.09
CA GLY A 214 28.22 2.00 -18.05
C GLY A 214 27.71 0.92 -19.00
N ASN A 215 28.54 -0.08 -19.27
CA ASN A 215 28.20 -1.20 -20.16
C ASN A 215 27.55 -2.35 -19.36
N LYS A 216 28.33 -3.31 -18.90
CA LYS A 216 27.85 -4.39 -18.03
C LYS A 216 27.66 -3.90 -16.60
N GLU A 217 28.61 -3.17 -16.09
CA GLU A 217 28.59 -2.59 -14.76
C GLU A 217 28.02 -1.17 -14.81
N ILE A 218 27.31 -0.77 -13.77
CA ILE A 218 26.78 0.59 -13.59
C ILE A 218 27.91 1.45 -13.06
N THR A 219 28.17 2.58 -13.74
CA THR A 219 29.17 3.58 -13.29
C THR A 219 28.51 4.83 -12.70
N GLY A 220 27.21 5.00 -12.93
CA GLY A 220 26.41 6.10 -12.41
C GLY A 220 25.15 6.34 -13.21
N VAL A 221 24.48 7.43 -12.89
CA VAL A 221 23.29 7.90 -13.58
C VAL A 221 23.43 9.34 -14.03
N SER A 222 22.89 9.65 -15.21
CA SER A 222 22.74 11.03 -15.70
C SER A 222 21.32 11.50 -15.40
N LEU A 223 21.21 12.66 -14.78
CA LEU A 223 19.95 13.32 -14.48
C LEU A 223 19.53 14.24 -15.64
N LYS A 224 18.23 14.53 -15.71
CA LYS A 224 17.66 15.47 -16.67
C LYS A 224 18.28 16.87 -16.58
N SER A 225 18.70 17.30 -15.40
CA SER A 225 19.44 18.56 -15.20
C SER A 225 20.83 18.58 -15.78
N GLY A 226 21.35 17.46 -16.33
CA GLY A 226 22.72 17.30 -16.80
C GLY A 226 23.73 16.90 -15.71
N LYS A 227 23.28 16.74 -14.44
CA LYS A 227 24.16 16.24 -13.37
C LYS A 227 24.42 14.76 -13.54
N PHE A 228 25.61 14.32 -13.13
CA PHE A 228 26.01 12.93 -13.06
C PHE A 228 26.19 12.50 -11.59
N ILE A 229 25.62 11.37 -11.22
CA ILE A 229 25.77 10.77 -9.89
C ILE A 229 26.44 9.41 -10.06
N SER A 230 27.63 9.23 -9.50
CA SER A 230 28.32 7.94 -9.48
C SER A 230 27.60 6.98 -8.53
N CYS A 231 27.25 5.81 -9.02
CA CYS A 231 26.66 4.72 -8.25
C CYS A 231 26.92 3.36 -8.92
N GLU A 232 26.77 2.28 -8.16
CA GLU A 232 26.95 0.91 -8.61
C GLU A 232 25.64 0.15 -8.76
N ALA A 233 24.55 0.64 -8.14
CA ALA A 233 23.22 0.06 -8.22
C ALA A 233 22.14 1.14 -8.42
N VAL A 234 21.02 0.76 -9.00
CA VAL A 234 19.85 1.63 -9.18
C VAL A 234 18.60 0.88 -8.71
N ILE A 235 17.80 1.52 -7.85
CA ILE A 235 16.51 0.99 -7.38
C ILE A 235 15.40 1.93 -7.86
N THR A 236 14.46 1.41 -8.66
CA THR A 236 13.30 2.17 -9.13
C THR A 236 12.13 1.96 -8.18
N ALA A 237 11.71 3.04 -7.49
CA ALA A 237 10.65 3.05 -6.48
C ALA A 237 9.64 4.19 -6.70
N ILE A 238 9.18 4.37 -7.95
CA ILE A 238 8.29 5.47 -8.37
C ILE A 238 6.80 5.13 -8.31
N GLY A 239 6.48 4.04 -7.63
CA GLY A 239 5.12 3.58 -7.37
C GLY A 239 4.72 2.36 -8.17
N VAL A 240 3.48 1.92 -7.91
CA VAL A 240 2.85 0.77 -8.54
C VAL A 240 1.65 1.19 -9.37
N VAL A 241 1.34 0.41 -10.39
CA VAL A 241 0.10 0.51 -11.16
C VAL A 241 -0.70 -0.78 -11.00
N PRO A 242 -2.04 -0.72 -11.01
CA PRO A 242 -2.87 -1.90 -10.96
C PRO A 242 -2.49 -2.92 -12.04
N ASN A 243 -2.38 -4.20 -11.65
CA ASN A 243 -2.01 -5.27 -12.58
C ASN A 243 -3.19 -5.66 -13.47
N GLY A 244 -3.24 -5.13 -14.69
CA GLY A 244 -4.29 -5.39 -15.67
C GLY A 244 -3.99 -6.53 -16.64
N GLU A 245 -2.92 -7.29 -16.46
CA GLU A 245 -2.50 -8.29 -17.46
C GLU A 245 -3.58 -9.34 -17.73
N LEU A 246 -4.20 -9.86 -16.69
CA LEU A 246 -5.26 -10.88 -16.81
C LEU A 246 -6.59 -10.36 -17.32
N MET A 247 -6.82 -9.05 -17.29
CA MET A 247 -8.07 -8.43 -17.76
C MET A 247 -8.07 -8.17 -19.28
N LYS A 248 -6.89 -8.24 -19.91
CA LYS A 248 -6.76 -8.08 -21.37
C LYS A 248 -7.57 -9.16 -22.10
N ASN A 249 -8.33 -8.74 -23.10
CA ASN A 249 -9.16 -9.62 -23.91
C ASN A 249 -10.27 -10.36 -23.12
N THR A 250 -10.70 -9.82 -22.00
CA THR A 250 -11.86 -10.27 -21.23
C THR A 250 -12.92 -9.18 -21.21
N PRO A 251 -14.19 -9.48 -20.87
CA PRO A 251 -15.24 -8.46 -20.70
C PRO A 251 -15.12 -7.65 -19.40
N LEU A 252 -14.09 -7.87 -18.58
CA LEU A 252 -13.86 -7.14 -17.32
C LEU A 252 -13.53 -5.67 -17.60
N GLU A 253 -14.23 -4.76 -16.95
CA GLU A 253 -13.99 -3.32 -17.05
C GLU A 253 -12.72 -2.93 -16.28
N PHE A 254 -11.70 -2.54 -17.04
CA PHE A 254 -10.41 -2.16 -16.52
C PHE A 254 -9.90 -0.86 -17.19
N ASP A 255 -9.88 0.22 -16.41
CA ASP A 255 -9.23 1.48 -16.77
C ASP A 255 -8.41 2.00 -15.58
N ARG A 256 -7.10 1.87 -15.65
CA ARG A 256 -6.17 2.22 -14.55
C ARG A 256 -6.53 1.53 -13.21
N GLY A 257 -7.26 0.42 -13.28
CA GLY A 257 -7.71 -0.42 -12.19
C GLY A 257 -9.00 -1.14 -12.54
N LEU A 258 -9.23 -2.30 -11.94
CA LEU A 258 -10.44 -3.10 -12.11
C LEU A 258 -11.63 -2.39 -11.44
N ASP A 259 -12.68 -2.13 -12.22
CA ASP A 259 -13.90 -1.55 -11.67
C ASP A 259 -14.67 -2.56 -10.83
N VAL A 260 -15.03 -2.13 -9.62
CA VAL A 260 -15.88 -2.91 -8.71
C VAL A 260 -16.98 -2.03 -8.11
N ASP A 261 -18.07 -2.66 -7.73
CA ASP A 261 -19.15 -2.02 -6.98
C ASP A 261 -18.83 -1.97 -5.47
N ASP A 262 -19.80 -1.53 -4.68
CA ASP A 262 -19.65 -1.46 -3.22
C ASP A 262 -19.59 -2.84 -2.54
N TYR A 263 -19.88 -3.92 -3.25
CA TYR A 263 -19.78 -5.30 -2.80
C TYR A 263 -18.53 -6.01 -3.29
N MET A 264 -17.59 -5.27 -3.89
CA MET A 264 -16.39 -5.77 -4.55
C MET A 264 -16.68 -6.69 -5.75
N CYS A 265 -17.89 -6.64 -6.33
CA CYS A 265 -18.26 -7.34 -7.55
C CYS A 265 -17.78 -6.54 -8.77
N THR A 266 -17.30 -7.25 -9.79
CA THR A 266 -17.02 -6.66 -11.10
C THR A 266 -18.31 -6.57 -11.93
N ASN A 267 -18.22 -6.05 -13.14
CA ASN A 267 -19.31 -6.11 -14.13
C ASN A 267 -19.63 -7.53 -14.62
N VAL A 268 -18.82 -8.54 -14.26
CA VAL A 268 -19.01 -9.95 -14.58
C VAL A 268 -19.53 -10.70 -13.34
N PRO A 269 -20.69 -11.38 -13.43
CA PRO A 269 -21.24 -12.15 -12.31
C PRO A 269 -20.24 -13.17 -11.76
N ASP A 270 -20.25 -13.35 -10.44
CA ASP A 270 -19.37 -14.26 -9.70
C ASP A 270 -17.87 -14.00 -9.84
N VAL A 271 -17.47 -12.84 -10.38
CA VAL A 271 -16.10 -12.36 -10.42
C VAL A 271 -15.96 -11.11 -9.55
N TYR A 272 -15.03 -11.17 -8.60
CA TYR A 272 -14.78 -10.15 -7.60
C TYR A 272 -13.35 -9.62 -7.73
N GLY A 273 -13.11 -8.41 -7.22
CA GLY A 273 -11.78 -7.82 -7.15
C GLY A 273 -11.46 -7.27 -5.77
N ALA A 274 -10.19 -7.31 -5.36
CA ALA A 274 -9.73 -6.69 -4.12
C ALA A 274 -8.22 -6.37 -4.13
N GLY A 275 -7.83 -5.38 -3.35
CA GLY A 275 -6.45 -4.93 -3.21
C GLY A 275 -6.05 -3.89 -4.25
N ASP A 276 -4.75 -3.76 -4.51
CA ASP A 276 -4.20 -2.68 -5.33
C ASP A 276 -4.68 -2.70 -6.79
N VAL A 277 -5.26 -3.81 -7.24
CA VAL A 277 -5.80 -3.97 -8.59
C VAL A 277 -7.10 -3.21 -8.82
N VAL A 278 -7.88 -2.93 -7.76
CA VAL A 278 -9.24 -2.37 -7.90
C VAL A 278 -9.29 -0.85 -7.77
N LYS A 279 -10.30 -0.24 -8.41
CA LYS A 279 -10.78 1.12 -8.11
C LYS A 279 -11.94 1.02 -7.13
N ALA A 280 -11.71 1.40 -5.88
CA ALA A 280 -12.73 1.42 -4.84
C ALA A 280 -12.92 2.83 -4.27
N LEU A 281 -14.01 3.04 -3.53
CA LEU A 281 -14.37 4.33 -2.94
C LEU A 281 -13.29 4.85 -1.98
N ASP A 282 -12.76 6.05 -2.26
CA ASP A 282 -11.97 6.86 -1.34
C ASP A 282 -12.93 7.80 -0.58
N ILE A 283 -13.02 7.66 0.75
CA ILE A 283 -13.95 8.47 1.55
C ILE A 283 -13.52 9.92 1.74
N THR A 284 -12.32 10.28 1.36
CA THR A 284 -11.78 11.65 1.53
C THR A 284 -12.48 12.65 0.61
N ASP A 285 -12.72 12.24 -0.63
CA ASP A 285 -13.37 13.07 -1.66
C ASP A 285 -14.53 12.39 -2.39
N GLY A 286 -14.79 11.11 -2.13
CA GLY A 286 -15.89 10.36 -2.72
C GLY A 286 -15.59 9.77 -4.11
N GLN A 287 -14.36 9.85 -4.58
CA GLN A 287 -13.96 9.31 -5.89
C GLN A 287 -13.56 7.83 -5.78
N LYS A 288 -13.77 7.07 -6.86
CA LYS A 288 -13.21 5.72 -6.97
C LYS A 288 -11.80 5.79 -7.56
N ARG A 289 -10.85 5.16 -6.87
CA ARG A 289 -9.45 5.03 -7.30
C ARG A 289 -8.76 3.83 -6.66
N SER A 290 -7.63 3.42 -7.24
CA SER A 290 -6.75 2.47 -6.57
C SER A 290 -6.02 3.17 -5.41
N LEU A 291 -6.12 2.57 -4.22
CA LEU A 291 -5.40 2.96 -3.01
C LEU A 291 -4.53 1.78 -2.56
N PRO A 292 -3.28 1.70 -3.01
CA PRO A 292 -2.38 0.56 -2.74
C PRO A 292 -1.88 0.60 -1.29
N LEU A 293 -2.77 0.24 -0.37
CA LEU A 293 -2.54 0.23 1.07
C LEU A 293 -2.95 -1.11 1.67
N TRP A 294 -2.02 -1.72 2.38
CA TRP A 294 -2.17 -3.03 2.99
C TRP A 294 -3.46 -3.20 3.81
N PRO A 295 -3.84 -2.27 4.73
CA PRO A 295 -5.08 -2.41 5.49
C PRO A 295 -6.35 -2.34 4.62
N LEU A 296 -6.31 -1.54 3.55
CA LEU A 296 -7.45 -1.41 2.64
C LEU A 296 -7.60 -2.66 1.77
N ALA A 297 -6.50 -3.23 1.29
CA ALA A 297 -6.51 -4.48 0.55
C ALA A 297 -7.10 -5.63 1.39
N PHE A 298 -6.78 -5.71 2.69
CA PHE A 298 -7.39 -6.66 3.61
C PHE A 298 -8.90 -6.44 3.75
N GLN A 299 -9.34 -5.20 3.98
CA GLN A 299 -10.75 -4.86 4.14
C GLN A 299 -11.56 -5.16 2.87
N GLN A 300 -11.02 -4.82 1.69
CA GLN A 300 -11.64 -5.13 0.40
C GLN A 300 -11.75 -6.65 0.20
N GLY A 301 -10.69 -7.38 0.49
CA GLY A 301 -10.69 -8.84 0.45
C GLY A 301 -11.75 -9.43 1.37
N LEU A 302 -11.83 -8.96 2.62
CA LEU A 302 -12.82 -9.40 3.59
C LEU A 302 -14.25 -9.18 3.08
N VAL A 303 -14.55 -8.00 2.55
CA VAL A 303 -15.85 -7.68 1.94
C VAL A 303 -16.14 -8.57 0.75
N ALA A 304 -15.18 -8.74 -0.16
CA ALA A 304 -15.32 -9.64 -1.31
C ALA A 304 -15.63 -11.08 -0.85
N GLY A 305 -14.88 -11.60 0.14
CA GLY A 305 -15.08 -12.95 0.66
C GLY A 305 -16.45 -13.17 1.31
N ILE A 306 -16.96 -12.20 2.07
CA ILE A 306 -18.31 -12.25 2.65
C ILE A 306 -19.36 -12.31 1.52
N ASN A 307 -19.22 -11.46 0.49
CA ASN A 307 -20.15 -11.44 -0.65
C ASN A 307 -20.02 -12.71 -1.51
N MET A 308 -18.83 -13.24 -1.70
CA MET A 308 -18.61 -14.54 -2.35
C MET A 308 -19.33 -15.68 -1.59
N ALA A 309 -19.40 -15.60 -0.27
CA ALA A 309 -20.15 -16.58 0.55
C ALA A 309 -21.66 -16.35 0.55
N GLY A 310 -22.19 -15.41 -0.24
CA GLY A 310 -23.62 -15.17 -0.41
C GLY A 310 -24.25 -14.19 0.58
N VAL A 311 -23.44 -13.55 1.43
CA VAL A 311 -23.94 -12.56 2.41
C VAL A 311 -23.68 -11.16 1.87
N ARG A 312 -24.74 -10.37 1.68
CA ARG A 312 -24.63 -9.02 1.15
C ARG A 312 -24.04 -8.05 2.19
N TYR A 313 -22.78 -7.66 1.99
CA TYR A 313 -22.04 -6.80 2.91
C TYR A 313 -21.27 -5.70 2.13
N PRO A 314 -21.60 -4.42 2.33
CA PRO A 314 -21.00 -3.34 1.54
C PRO A 314 -19.63 -2.91 2.08
N TYR A 315 -18.78 -2.45 1.18
CA TYR A 315 -17.52 -1.78 1.49
C TYR A 315 -17.77 -0.33 1.92
N ALA A 316 -17.34 0.02 3.12
CA ALA A 316 -17.54 1.36 3.67
C ALA A 316 -16.62 2.45 3.08
N GLY A 317 -15.79 2.09 2.12
CA GLY A 317 -14.78 2.97 1.53
C GLY A 317 -13.46 3.00 2.27
N GLY A 318 -12.39 3.32 1.54
CA GLY A 318 -11.02 3.43 2.03
C GLY A 318 -10.71 4.83 2.56
N LEU A 319 -9.90 4.90 3.61
CA LEU A 319 -9.22 6.11 4.04
C LEU A 319 -7.71 5.85 3.92
N PRO A 320 -6.96 6.61 3.10
CA PRO A 320 -5.51 6.47 3.05
C PRO A 320 -4.92 6.90 4.40
N VAL A 321 -4.26 5.96 5.07
CA VAL A 321 -3.51 6.16 6.31
C VAL A 321 -2.11 5.63 6.10
N ASN A 322 -1.12 6.46 6.33
CA ASN A 322 0.29 6.13 6.11
C ASN A 322 1.09 6.37 7.37
N SER A 323 2.07 5.51 7.62
CA SER A 323 3.02 5.68 8.72
C SER A 323 4.44 5.37 8.26
N LEU A 324 5.38 6.18 8.71
CA LEU A 324 6.81 5.95 8.55
C LEU A 324 7.36 5.51 9.90
N LYS A 325 7.92 4.31 9.96
CA LYS A 325 8.47 3.73 11.21
C LYS A 325 9.99 3.51 11.16
N PHE A 326 10.61 3.72 10.01
CA PHE A 326 12.05 3.54 9.86
C PHE A 326 12.87 4.75 10.37
N LEU A 327 12.25 5.92 10.51
CA LEU A 327 12.87 7.09 11.12
C LEU A 327 12.80 7.03 12.66
N LYS A 328 13.75 7.65 13.35
CA LYS A 328 13.78 7.76 14.83
C LYS A 328 12.55 8.48 15.40
N VAL A 329 11.94 9.32 14.58
CA VAL A 329 10.74 10.10 14.93
C VAL A 329 9.56 9.56 14.13
N PRO A 330 8.49 9.05 14.75
CA PRO A 330 7.36 8.50 14.03
C PRO A 330 6.61 9.60 13.27
N ILE A 331 6.22 9.29 12.04
CA ILE A 331 5.42 10.15 11.18
C ILE A 331 4.16 9.39 10.77
N LEU A 332 3.00 10.01 10.94
CA LEU A 332 1.72 9.45 10.51
C LEU A 332 0.89 10.50 9.79
N SER A 333 0.27 10.10 8.69
CA SER A 333 -0.65 10.95 7.93
C SER A 333 -1.91 10.19 7.55
N ALA A 334 -3.02 10.91 7.40
CA ALA A 334 -4.27 10.34 6.89
C ALA A 334 -5.07 11.36 6.09
N GLY A 335 -5.76 10.88 5.06
CA GLY A 335 -6.64 11.68 4.22
C GLY A 335 -5.90 12.74 3.40
N ILE A 336 -6.51 13.90 3.23
CA ILE A 336 -5.98 15.04 2.47
C ILE A 336 -4.96 15.79 3.34
N THR A 337 -3.69 15.73 3.00
CA THR A 337 -2.60 16.40 3.73
C THR A 337 -2.21 17.73 3.10
N THR A 338 -2.40 17.86 1.78
CA THR A 338 -2.22 19.11 1.04
C THR A 338 -3.57 19.51 0.44
N PRO A 339 -4.15 20.64 0.85
CA PRO A 339 -5.41 21.11 0.31
C PRO A 339 -5.38 21.27 -1.22
N PRO A 340 -6.40 20.81 -1.96
CA PRO A 340 -6.46 20.98 -3.41
C PRO A 340 -6.83 22.41 -3.83
N ASP A 341 -7.47 23.18 -2.97
CA ASP A 341 -7.92 24.56 -3.23
C ASP A 341 -8.14 25.37 -1.94
N ALA A 342 -8.45 26.66 -2.08
CA ALA A 342 -8.65 27.61 -0.99
C ALA A 342 -9.93 27.38 -0.14
N SER A 343 -10.81 26.44 -0.50
CA SER A 343 -12.01 26.12 0.32
C SER A 343 -11.68 25.28 1.56
N TYR A 344 -10.43 24.84 1.69
CA TYR A 344 -9.95 24.11 2.85
C TYR A 344 -9.20 25.03 3.82
N GLU A 345 -9.43 24.83 5.10
CA GLU A 345 -8.66 25.46 6.18
C GLU A 345 -7.54 24.52 6.60
N THR A 346 -6.32 25.05 6.73
CA THR A 346 -5.18 24.31 7.32
C THR A 346 -4.74 25.02 8.59
N ILE A 347 -4.64 24.25 9.67
CA ILE A 347 -4.10 24.74 10.95
C ILE A 347 -2.97 23.81 11.38
N SER A 348 -1.87 24.35 11.87
CA SER A 348 -0.71 23.55 12.26
C SER A 348 0.01 24.11 13.47
N VAL A 349 0.79 23.27 14.12
CA VAL A 349 1.69 23.62 15.21
C VAL A 349 2.98 22.82 15.09
N SER A 350 4.10 23.45 15.40
CA SER A 350 5.42 22.79 15.51
C SER A 350 6.11 23.22 16.80
N ASP A 351 6.98 22.39 17.33
CA ASP A 351 7.89 22.80 18.38
C ASP A 351 9.18 23.42 17.76
N PRO A 352 9.89 24.26 18.53
CA PRO A 352 11.12 24.91 18.02
C PRO A 352 12.25 23.94 17.68
N LYS A 353 12.21 22.72 18.23
CA LYS A 353 13.23 21.67 18.00
C LYS A 353 12.94 20.83 16.76
N GLY A 354 11.75 20.97 16.13
CA GLY A 354 11.34 20.16 14.99
C GLY A 354 11.07 18.69 15.35
N THR A 355 10.93 18.35 16.64
CA THR A 355 10.63 16.99 17.10
C THR A 355 9.15 16.70 17.18
N PHE A 356 8.32 17.74 17.06
CA PHE A 356 6.87 17.64 17.02
C PHE A 356 6.31 18.56 15.94
N TYR A 357 5.45 18.00 15.12
CA TYR A 357 4.63 18.73 14.15
C TYR A 357 3.25 18.09 14.07
N ARG A 358 2.20 18.91 14.00
CA ARG A 358 0.85 18.46 13.69
C ARG A 358 0.15 19.47 12.82
N SER A 359 -0.45 18.97 11.72
CA SER A 359 -1.27 19.73 10.79
C SER A 359 -2.63 19.05 10.64
N LEU A 360 -3.68 19.85 10.63
CA LEU A 360 -5.06 19.42 10.39
C LEU A 360 -5.59 20.17 9.17
N VAL A 361 -6.17 19.45 8.23
CA VAL A 361 -6.85 19.98 7.04
C VAL A 361 -8.35 19.81 7.23
N LEU A 362 -9.09 20.92 7.20
CA LEU A 362 -10.52 20.93 7.42
C LEU A 362 -11.26 21.47 6.18
N LYS A 363 -12.51 21.05 6.01
CA LYS A 363 -13.48 21.63 5.09
C LYS A 363 -14.84 21.64 5.76
N ASP A 364 -15.52 22.79 5.77
CA ASP A 364 -16.83 22.97 6.42
C ASP A 364 -16.85 22.47 7.88
N GLY A 365 -15.82 22.83 8.67
CA GLY A 365 -15.66 22.43 10.07
C GLY A 365 -15.30 20.95 10.29
N ARG A 366 -15.19 20.13 9.24
CA ARG A 366 -14.94 18.69 9.32
C ARG A 366 -13.50 18.36 8.96
N LEU A 367 -12.89 17.45 9.71
CA LEU A 367 -11.53 16.98 9.43
C LEU A 367 -11.50 16.16 8.13
N LYS A 368 -10.62 16.54 7.21
CA LYS A 368 -10.40 15.88 5.92
C LYS A 368 -9.07 15.16 5.86
N GLY A 369 -8.11 15.58 6.66
CA GLY A 369 -6.83 14.94 6.76
C GLY A 369 -5.96 15.54 7.86
N PHE A 370 -4.86 14.86 8.14
CA PHE A 370 -3.87 15.32 9.12
C PHE A 370 -2.50 14.73 8.86
N VAL A 371 -1.49 15.42 9.36
CA VAL A 371 -0.13 14.89 9.53
C VAL A 371 0.25 15.05 11.00
N THR A 372 0.94 14.08 11.58
CA THR A 372 1.57 14.21 12.89
C THR A 372 2.97 13.60 12.87
N ILE A 373 3.93 14.31 13.49
CA ILE A 373 5.33 13.91 13.65
C ILE A 373 5.67 13.95 15.13
N GLY A 374 6.38 12.94 15.60
CA GLY A 374 6.82 12.79 16.99
C GLY A 374 5.74 12.20 17.89
N GLU A 375 4.76 12.98 18.28
CA GLU A 375 3.65 12.50 19.12
C GLU A 375 2.50 12.01 18.25
N ILE A 376 2.38 10.69 18.09
CA ILE A 376 1.33 10.04 17.29
C ILE A 376 0.14 9.54 18.11
N ASP A 377 0.20 9.65 19.43
CA ASP A 377 -0.92 9.31 20.30
C ASP A 377 -2.16 10.15 19.94
N GLY A 378 -3.28 9.49 19.82
CA GLY A 378 -4.53 10.13 19.37
C GLY A 378 -4.74 10.14 17.85
N ALA A 379 -3.80 9.65 17.03
CA ALA A 379 -3.98 9.54 15.57
C ALA A 379 -5.21 8.69 15.21
N GLY A 380 -5.50 7.64 15.97
CA GLY A 380 -6.73 6.85 15.81
C GLY A 380 -8.01 7.66 16.03
N VAL A 381 -8.00 8.61 16.98
CA VAL A 381 -9.11 9.54 17.19
C VAL A 381 -9.30 10.47 15.98
N LEU A 382 -8.21 11.04 15.47
CA LEU A 382 -8.24 11.89 14.27
C LEU A 382 -8.75 11.10 13.05
N THR A 383 -8.29 9.86 12.87
CA THR A 383 -8.77 8.95 11.83
C THR A 383 -10.28 8.68 11.98
N GLY A 384 -10.75 8.44 13.21
CA GLY A 384 -12.16 8.27 13.53
C GLY A 384 -13.00 9.52 13.23
N LEU A 385 -12.47 10.71 13.46
CA LEU A 385 -13.13 11.99 13.13
C LEU A 385 -13.28 12.19 11.62
N ILE A 386 -12.26 11.83 10.82
CA ILE A 386 -12.37 11.85 9.34
C ILE A 386 -13.50 10.92 8.90
N ARG A 387 -13.52 9.68 9.39
CA ARG A 387 -14.53 8.68 9.02
C ARG A 387 -15.95 9.09 9.45
N SER A 388 -16.09 9.67 10.62
CA SER A 388 -17.40 10.08 11.16
C SER A 388 -17.93 11.38 10.58
N ARG A 389 -17.10 12.19 9.89
CA ARG A 389 -17.46 13.47 9.26
C ARG A 389 -18.16 14.45 10.21
N ILE A 390 -17.81 14.42 11.49
CA ILE A 390 -18.39 15.28 12.53
C ILE A 390 -17.73 16.66 12.49
N ASP A 391 -18.51 17.72 12.76
CA ASP A 391 -18.00 19.09 12.93
C ASP A 391 -17.12 19.16 14.18
N ILE A 392 -15.89 19.63 14.00
CA ILE A 392 -14.89 19.78 15.06
C ILE A 392 -14.46 21.26 15.27
N SER A 393 -15.18 22.22 14.69
CA SER A 393 -14.83 23.65 14.77
C SER A 393 -14.58 24.10 16.21
N GLY A 394 -15.38 23.64 17.17
CA GLY A 394 -15.25 23.98 18.59
C GLY A 394 -14.06 23.36 19.33
N ILE A 395 -13.38 22.37 18.73
CA ILE A 395 -12.27 21.64 19.39
C ILE A 395 -10.99 21.59 18.54
N LYS A 396 -10.99 22.10 17.29
CA LYS A 396 -9.86 21.95 16.35
C LYS A 396 -8.52 22.41 16.93
N THR A 397 -8.48 23.51 17.65
CA THR A 397 -7.25 24.04 18.28
C THR A 397 -6.71 23.09 19.36
N ARG A 398 -7.60 22.40 20.11
CA ARG A 398 -7.19 21.43 21.12
C ARG A 398 -6.59 20.18 20.49
N LEU A 399 -7.10 19.79 19.30
CA LEU A 399 -6.58 18.64 18.56
C LEU A 399 -5.14 18.84 18.04
N LEU A 400 -4.68 20.07 17.91
CA LEU A 400 -3.29 20.39 17.54
C LEU A 400 -2.28 20.10 18.66
N GLY A 401 -2.70 20.21 19.92
CA GLY A 401 -1.79 20.11 21.06
C GLY A 401 -1.23 18.70 21.29
N LYS A 402 -0.12 18.62 22.02
CA LYS A 402 0.47 17.34 22.50
C LYS A 402 -0.41 16.62 23.52
N LYS A 403 -1.26 17.37 24.25
CA LYS A 403 -2.13 16.78 25.27
C LYS A 403 -3.24 15.95 24.63
N ARG A 404 -3.44 14.74 25.15
CA ARG A 404 -4.57 13.88 24.76
C ARG A 404 -5.89 14.58 25.08
N ILE A 405 -6.83 14.51 24.13
CA ILE A 405 -8.19 14.98 24.36
C ILE A 405 -8.96 13.82 25.01
N GLY A 406 -9.50 14.06 26.19
CA GLY A 406 -10.37 13.10 26.86
C GLY A 406 -11.69 12.92 26.14
N LEU A 407 -12.31 11.75 26.29
CA LEU A 407 -13.59 11.40 25.67
C LEU A 407 -14.68 12.48 25.92
N MET A 408 -14.72 13.02 27.13
CA MET A 408 -15.72 14.04 27.52
C MET A 408 -15.55 15.39 26.82
N GLN A 409 -14.38 15.64 26.24
CA GLN A 409 -14.07 16.87 25.49
C GLN A 409 -14.40 16.74 23.98
N MET A 410 -14.72 15.52 23.54
CA MET A 410 -15.13 15.26 22.16
C MET A 410 -16.56 15.74 21.91
N PRO A 411 -16.92 16.08 20.66
CA PRO A 411 -18.28 16.46 20.31
C PRO A 411 -19.31 15.43 20.78
N ARG A 412 -20.47 15.92 21.26
CA ARG A 412 -21.55 15.03 21.78
C ARG A 412 -21.98 14.01 20.73
N GLU A 413 -22.09 14.42 19.48
CA GLU A 413 -22.43 13.53 18.36
C GLU A 413 -21.45 12.35 18.23
N TRP A 414 -20.13 12.61 18.35
CA TRP A 414 -19.10 11.58 18.28
C TRP A 414 -19.20 10.63 19.47
N ARG A 415 -19.39 11.16 20.68
CA ARG A 415 -19.59 10.37 21.90
C ARG A 415 -20.80 9.44 21.79
N ASN A 416 -21.92 9.97 21.32
CA ASN A 416 -23.14 9.18 21.15
C ASN A 416 -22.92 8.00 20.19
N ARG A 417 -22.24 8.20 19.05
CA ARG A 417 -21.96 7.12 18.11
C ARG A 417 -21.11 5.98 18.70
N ILE A 418 -20.22 6.28 19.63
CA ILE A 418 -19.44 5.24 20.32
C ILE A 418 -20.33 4.38 21.23
N PHE A 419 -21.31 4.99 21.86
CA PHE A 419 -22.19 4.32 22.81
C PHE A 419 -23.40 3.63 22.16
N THR A 420 -23.90 4.14 21.03
CA THR A 420 -25.08 3.62 20.33
C THR A 420 -24.77 2.52 19.31
N ARG A 421 -23.52 2.38 18.87
CA ARG A 421 -23.11 1.35 17.91
C ARG A 421 -23.10 -0.09 18.46
N ARG A 422 -23.46 -0.30 19.72
CA ARG A 422 -23.53 -1.66 20.30
C ARG A 422 -24.71 -2.50 19.82
N ASP A 423 -25.73 -1.90 19.18
CA ASP A 423 -26.96 -2.62 18.84
C ASP A 423 -27.08 -3.05 17.36
N GLU A 424 -26.13 -2.65 16.47
CA GLU A 424 -26.20 -2.95 15.03
C GLU A 424 -25.08 -3.85 14.48
N THR A 425 -24.15 -4.24 15.32
CA THR A 425 -23.16 -5.26 14.97
C THR A 425 -23.10 -6.28 16.08
N ASP A 426 -24.05 -7.18 16.12
CA ASP A 426 -23.87 -8.47 16.75
C ASP A 426 -22.73 -9.19 16.03
N TYR A 427 -21.51 -8.96 16.52
CA TYR A 427 -20.45 -9.94 16.41
C TYR A 427 -20.85 -11.09 17.35
N ASN A 428 -21.79 -11.90 16.91
CA ASN A 428 -21.96 -13.19 17.53
C ASN A 428 -20.69 -14.00 17.26
N ASP A 429 -20.07 -14.39 18.35
CA ASP A 429 -18.84 -15.14 18.56
C ASP A 429 -18.51 -16.27 17.57
#